data_524393806a9eadc3216c87eaf010504d
#
_entry.id   524393806a9eadc3216c87eaf010504d
#
_cell.length_a   1.000
_cell.length_b   1.000
_cell.length_c   1.000
_cell.angle_alpha   90.00
_cell.angle_beta   90.00
_cell.angle_gamma   90.00
#
_symmetry.space_group_name_H-M   'P 1'
#
loop_
_entity.id
_entity.type
_entity.pdbx_description
1 polymer ?
#
loop_
_entity_poly.entity_id
_entity_poly.type
_entity_poly.pdbx_seq_one_letter_code
_entity_poly.pdbx_strand_id
1 'polypeptide(L)'
;MNRSSALFLALAFLGGCQSMAPASSQPVPAQKDAPPAPEAKPKVYGSFTQDTLVSLLSAELAGQRDRFDIALDNYVTQAIKTQDPGVSERAYQIAEYMGADQSALETALIWARNAPTDLEAQRAAAIQLARAGRYDDSLVYMERVLQGQGDTHFDFLALSAAETDPDTRNGLLKSFDRLLGKYPNNSQLIFGKALLLQQNGDAEQSLKLLEDNPPKEGEIAPILLHARLLQSMNRGKEAVPLLEKSIKKYPDDKRLRLTYARMLVEQNRMEDAKVQFSALLQQYPDDDELRFSLALVCLEAKAWDEAAGYLEELIARGAHVDSAHLNLGRIHEEREDPQSALNEYAQVGPGPDFLAAQLRQADILVSNGNGAEAAKRLAEARAEEPDYAIQLYLIEAETLTSNDQLDRGWQVLNTALKQYPDDANLLYTRAMLAEKRNDLAQMEKDLRSIIKREPENAMALNALGYTLSDRTTRYAEARELIEKAHQISPDDPAVLDSLGWVNYRMGNLDAAERYLRQALERFPDHEVAAHLGEVLWAKGEQREARKVWAKALEQQPDSTVLRSTLRRLTGSETL
;
A
#
# COMPACT_ATOMS: atom_id res chain seq x y z
N MET A 1 -21.96 -19.46 -12.43
CA MET A 1 -20.89 -19.76 -11.46
C MET A 1 -20.26 -18.44 -11.07
N ASN A 2 -20.70 -17.89 -9.96
CA ASN A 2 -20.27 -16.55 -9.49
C ASN A 2 -18.95 -16.68 -8.76
N ARG A 3 -17.84 -16.41 -9.44
CA ARG A 3 -16.58 -16.10 -8.75
C ARG A 3 -16.61 -14.60 -8.43
N SER A 4 -17.04 -14.27 -7.24
CA SER A 4 -16.78 -12.95 -6.64
C SER A 4 -15.30 -12.88 -6.35
N SER A 5 -14.53 -12.42 -7.34
CA SER A 5 -13.14 -12.01 -7.09
C SER A 5 -13.17 -10.78 -6.21
N ALA A 6 -12.90 -10.96 -4.93
CA ALA A 6 -12.56 -9.85 -4.05
C ALA A 6 -11.23 -9.26 -4.54
N LEU A 7 -11.32 -8.28 -5.43
CA LEU A 7 -10.17 -7.47 -5.81
C LEU A 7 -9.87 -6.55 -4.62
N PHE A 8 -8.86 -6.91 -3.84
CA PHE A 8 -8.23 -5.96 -2.93
C PHE A 8 -7.66 -4.83 -3.80
N LEU A 9 -8.35 -3.68 -3.78
CA LEU A 9 -7.76 -2.43 -4.25
C LEU A 9 -6.60 -2.12 -3.30
N ALA A 10 -5.43 -2.67 -3.59
CA ALA A 10 -4.18 -2.20 -3.03
C ALA A 10 -3.90 -0.83 -3.67
N LEU A 11 -4.57 0.22 -3.15
CA LEU A 11 -4.14 1.59 -3.35
C LEU A 11 -2.77 1.70 -2.67
N ALA A 12 -1.73 1.47 -3.47
CA ALA A 12 -0.36 1.65 -3.05
C ALA A 12 -0.20 3.05 -2.44
N PHE A 13 0.17 3.08 -1.17
CA PHE A 13 0.65 4.28 -0.50
C PHE A 13 2.00 4.67 -1.12
N LEU A 14 1.96 5.35 -2.25
CA LEU A 14 3.09 6.11 -2.72
C LEU A 14 3.00 7.48 -2.07
N GLY A 15 3.69 7.63 -0.94
CA GLY A 15 4.09 8.92 -0.40
C GLY A 15 5.10 9.55 -1.35
N GLY A 16 4.61 10.15 -2.43
CA GLY A 16 5.41 10.96 -3.32
C GLY A 16 5.62 12.34 -2.70
N CYS A 17 6.83 12.62 -2.24
CA CYS A 17 7.30 13.99 -2.10
C CYS A 17 7.36 14.59 -3.51
N GLN A 18 6.32 15.33 -3.91
CA GLN A 18 6.38 16.12 -5.13
C GLN A 18 7.25 17.34 -4.86
N SER A 19 8.41 17.36 -5.48
CA SER A 19 9.18 18.58 -5.69
C SER A 19 8.34 19.53 -6.54
N MET A 20 8.00 20.71 -5.97
CA MET A 20 7.34 21.78 -6.70
C MET A 20 8.30 22.35 -7.75
N ALA A 21 7.99 22.14 -9.02
CA ALA A 21 8.59 22.90 -10.10
C ALA A 21 7.99 24.32 -10.12
N PRO A 22 8.77 25.37 -10.47
CA PRO A 22 8.28 26.73 -10.45
C PRO A 22 7.28 26.97 -11.60
N ALA A 23 6.10 27.47 -11.21
CA ALA A 23 5.06 27.88 -12.16
C ALA A 23 5.53 29.06 -13.04
N SER A 24 5.32 28.94 -14.35
CA SER A 24 5.53 30.01 -15.31
C SER A 24 4.58 31.18 -15.04
N SER A 25 5.15 32.36 -14.88
CA SER A 25 4.44 33.61 -14.63
C SER A 25 3.64 34.07 -15.86
N GLN A 26 2.30 34.06 -15.75
CA GLN A 26 1.43 34.90 -16.58
C GLN A 26 1.17 36.25 -15.90
N PRO A 27 1.03 37.35 -16.63
CA PRO A 27 0.88 38.68 -16.02
C PRO A 27 -0.53 38.87 -15.42
N VAL A 28 -0.55 39.16 -14.12
CA VAL A 28 -1.76 39.51 -13.36
C VAL A 28 -2.20 40.95 -13.73
N PRO A 29 -3.52 41.22 -13.93
CA PRO A 29 -4.01 42.59 -14.13
C PRO A 29 -3.85 43.41 -12.83
N ALA A 30 -3.49 44.67 -13.01
CA ALA A 30 -3.23 45.63 -11.96
C ALA A 30 -4.39 45.76 -10.95
N GLN A 31 -4.16 45.40 -9.69
CA GLN A 31 -5.05 45.72 -8.59
C GLN A 31 -4.77 47.11 -8.06
N LYS A 32 -5.85 47.86 -7.86
CA LYS A 32 -5.81 49.22 -7.25
C LYS A 32 -5.56 49.12 -5.75
N ASP A 33 -4.64 49.97 -5.33
CA ASP A 33 -4.43 50.50 -3.98
C ASP A 33 -4.57 49.54 -2.79
N ALA A 34 -3.47 48.80 -2.51
CA ALA A 34 -3.22 48.27 -1.17
C ALA A 34 -2.58 49.37 -0.29
N PRO A 35 -2.90 49.42 1.01
CA PRO A 35 -2.25 50.40 1.93
C PRO A 35 -0.73 50.14 1.98
N PRO A 36 0.08 51.20 2.18
CA PRO A 36 1.53 51.06 2.20
C PRO A 36 1.96 50.07 3.28
N ALA A 37 2.82 49.14 2.91
CA ALA A 37 3.45 48.22 3.86
C ALA A 37 4.18 49.01 4.96
N PRO A 38 4.16 48.54 6.23
CA PRO A 38 4.89 49.23 7.29
C PRO A 38 6.36 49.31 6.92
N GLU A 39 6.93 50.51 7.06
CA GLU A 39 8.33 50.78 6.77
C GLU A 39 9.23 49.79 7.55
N ALA A 40 9.98 48.97 6.81
CA ALA A 40 10.95 48.06 7.38
C ALA A 40 12.00 48.90 8.16
N LYS A 41 12.15 48.59 9.44
CA LYS A 41 13.22 49.22 10.25
C LYS A 41 14.55 49.02 9.52
N PRO A 42 15.42 50.08 9.44
CA PRO A 42 16.68 49.96 8.73
C PRO A 42 17.51 48.83 9.31
N LYS A 43 17.90 47.89 8.47
CA LYS A 43 18.81 46.78 8.86
C LYS A 43 20.16 47.42 9.22
N VAL A 44 20.63 47.22 10.44
CA VAL A 44 21.97 47.59 10.86
C VAL A 44 22.94 46.59 10.29
N TYR A 45 23.70 46.98 9.28
CA TYR A 45 24.71 46.13 8.66
C TYR A 45 26.00 46.12 9.47
N GLY A 46 26.59 44.94 9.66
CA GLY A 46 27.92 44.82 10.29
C GLY A 46 29.03 45.41 9.40
N SER A 47 30.14 45.82 10.00
CA SER A 47 31.33 46.21 9.24
C SER A 47 32.15 44.99 8.91
N PHE A 48 32.36 44.72 7.61
CA PHE A 48 33.14 43.59 7.12
C PHE A 48 34.57 44.01 6.75
N THR A 49 35.52 43.08 6.93
CA THR A 49 36.88 43.25 6.41
C THR A 49 36.87 43.17 4.88
N GLN A 50 37.92 43.70 4.22
CA GLN A 50 38.06 43.61 2.76
C GLN A 50 38.02 42.16 2.28
N ASP A 51 38.69 41.22 2.95
CA ASP A 51 38.72 39.80 2.59
C ASP A 51 37.32 39.18 2.70
N THR A 52 36.54 39.49 3.74
CA THR A 52 35.16 39.06 3.89
C THR A 52 34.28 39.57 2.76
N LEU A 53 34.41 40.84 2.37
CA LEU A 53 33.65 41.41 1.25
C LEU A 53 33.99 40.73 -0.09
N VAL A 54 35.27 40.47 -0.33
CA VAL A 54 35.71 39.73 -1.54
C VAL A 54 35.11 38.32 -1.58
N SER A 55 35.12 37.61 -0.44
CA SER A 55 34.55 36.27 -0.36
C SER A 55 33.03 36.26 -0.61
N LEU A 56 32.29 37.20 0.01
CA LEU A 56 30.83 37.33 -0.17
C LEU A 56 30.47 37.74 -1.61
N LEU A 57 31.21 38.67 -2.23
CA LEU A 57 31.01 39.03 -3.63
C LEU A 57 31.32 37.87 -4.56
N SER A 58 32.38 37.10 -4.27
CA SER A 58 32.70 35.89 -5.02
C SER A 58 31.59 34.81 -4.92
N ALA A 59 31.00 34.67 -3.73
CA ALA A 59 29.87 33.79 -3.48
C ALA A 59 28.63 34.18 -4.29
N GLU A 60 28.27 35.49 -4.29
CA GLU A 60 27.13 35.99 -5.09
C GLU A 60 27.35 35.79 -6.60
N LEU A 61 28.56 36.11 -7.09
CA LEU A 61 28.91 35.89 -8.50
C LEU A 61 28.89 34.40 -8.90
N ALA A 62 29.28 33.53 -7.97
CA ALA A 62 29.20 32.06 -8.18
C ALA A 62 27.74 31.61 -8.23
N GLY A 63 26.88 32.05 -7.32
CA GLY A 63 25.44 31.74 -7.30
C GLY A 63 24.73 32.22 -8.58
N GLN A 64 25.06 33.40 -9.12
CA GLN A 64 24.53 33.90 -10.39
C GLN A 64 24.95 33.05 -11.62
N ARG A 65 25.95 32.20 -11.45
CA ARG A 65 26.46 31.27 -12.49
C ARG A 65 26.15 29.81 -12.18
N ASP A 66 25.16 29.57 -11.34
CA ASP A 66 24.73 28.24 -10.89
C ASP A 66 25.83 27.42 -10.17
N ARG A 67 26.92 28.06 -9.71
CA ARG A 67 27.99 27.43 -8.93
C ARG A 67 27.67 27.54 -7.44
N PHE A 68 26.55 26.90 -7.03
CA PHE A 68 26.08 26.90 -5.66
C PHE A 68 27.05 26.23 -4.68
N ASP A 69 27.88 25.28 -5.16
CA ASP A 69 28.97 24.67 -4.41
C ASP A 69 29.97 25.69 -3.88
N ILE A 70 30.43 26.59 -4.75
CA ILE A 70 31.36 27.68 -4.40
C ILE A 70 30.66 28.75 -3.53
N ALA A 71 29.39 29.06 -3.86
CA ALA A 71 28.61 30.02 -3.10
C ALA A 71 28.43 29.55 -1.65
N LEU A 72 28.04 28.28 -1.46
CA LEU A 72 27.83 27.69 -0.13
C LEU A 72 29.11 27.71 0.71
N ASP A 73 30.23 27.22 0.17
CA ASP A 73 31.51 27.15 0.88
C ASP A 73 31.94 28.53 1.40
N ASN A 74 31.87 29.55 0.55
CA ASN A 74 32.21 30.92 0.94
C ASN A 74 31.21 31.49 1.98
N TYR A 75 29.90 31.31 1.78
CA TYR A 75 28.90 31.83 2.71
C TYR A 75 28.98 31.14 4.08
N VAL A 76 29.15 29.82 4.14
CA VAL A 76 29.31 29.05 5.39
C VAL A 76 30.57 29.52 6.12
N THR A 77 31.71 29.62 5.41
CA THR A 77 32.97 30.10 5.98
C THR A 77 32.81 31.52 6.57
N GLN A 78 32.14 32.41 5.85
CA GLN A 78 31.95 33.79 6.34
C GLN A 78 30.90 33.87 7.45
N ALA A 79 29.85 33.05 7.44
CA ALA A 79 28.88 32.96 8.54
C ALA A 79 29.56 32.55 9.85
N ILE A 80 30.42 31.53 9.80
CA ILE A 80 31.21 31.08 10.96
C ILE A 80 32.17 32.17 11.44
N LYS A 81 32.87 32.82 10.51
CA LYS A 81 33.88 33.84 10.83
C LYS A 81 33.28 35.13 11.38
N THR A 82 32.21 35.63 10.76
CA THR A 82 31.61 36.93 11.09
C THR A 82 30.54 36.86 12.15
N GLN A 83 29.88 35.72 12.31
CA GLN A 83 28.71 35.55 13.15
C GLN A 83 27.57 36.54 12.80
N ASP A 84 27.57 37.07 11.57
CA ASP A 84 26.58 38.02 11.09
C ASP A 84 25.27 37.30 10.75
N PRO A 85 24.11 37.79 11.25
CA PRO A 85 22.82 37.14 10.98
C PRO A 85 22.46 37.07 9.49
N GLY A 86 22.71 38.17 8.73
CA GLY A 86 22.35 38.21 7.30
C GLY A 86 23.22 37.27 6.44
N VAL A 87 24.51 37.18 6.77
CA VAL A 87 25.41 36.19 6.11
C VAL A 87 24.98 34.77 6.44
N SER A 88 24.59 34.52 7.70
CA SER A 88 24.14 33.21 8.16
C SER A 88 22.79 32.81 7.55
N GLU A 89 21.85 33.75 7.43
CA GLU A 89 20.56 33.56 6.73
C GLU A 89 20.80 33.15 5.29
N ARG A 90 21.68 33.87 4.57
CA ARG A 90 21.97 33.56 3.17
C ARG A 90 22.67 32.21 3.00
N ALA A 91 23.62 31.89 3.88
CA ALA A 91 24.26 30.58 3.92
C ALA A 91 23.25 29.46 4.14
N TYR A 92 22.33 29.65 5.09
CA TYR A 92 21.24 28.70 5.36
C TYR A 92 20.34 28.47 4.13
N GLN A 93 19.89 29.55 3.47
CA GLN A 93 19.05 29.46 2.28
C GLN A 93 19.71 28.65 1.14
N ILE A 94 21.01 28.87 0.91
CA ILE A 94 21.77 28.12 -0.11
C ILE A 94 21.94 26.65 0.32
N ALA A 95 22.24 26.40 1.60
CA ALA A 95 22.40 25.06 2.14
C ALA A 95 21.10 24.24 2.03
N GLU A 96 19.94 24.84 2.36
CA GLU A 96 18.62 24.23 2.19
C GLU A 96 18.34 23.90 0.72
N TYR A 97 18.60 24.85 -0.18
CA TYR A 97 18.40 24.64 -1.62
C TYR A 97 19.23 23.47 -2.17
N MET A 98 20.44 23.29 -1.64
CA MET A 98 21.36 22.21 -2.06
C MET A 98 21.14 20.90 -1.30
N GLY A 99 20.31 20.85 -0.28
CA GLY A 99 20.16 19.68 0.60
C GLY A 99 21.42 19.40 1.44
N ALA A 100 22.19 20.44 1.79
CA ALA A 100 23.43 20.33 2.57
C ALA A 100 23.10 20.42 4.08
N ASP A 101 22.52 19.35 4.65
CA ASP A 101 21.92 19.32 5.99
C ASP A 101 22.86 19.82 7.10
N GLN A 102 24.12 19.42 7.10
CA GLN A 102 25.08 19.82 8.11
C GLN A 102 25.36 21.33 8.06
N SER A 103 25.53 21.88 6.86
CA SER A 103 25.72 23.33 6.66
C SER A 103 24.47 24.12 7.00
N ALA A 104 23.29 23.59 6.65
CA ALA A 104 22.01 24.19 7.01
C ALA A 104 21.82 24.26 8.53
N LEU A 105 22.12 23.18 9.25
CA LEU A 105 22.05 23.16 10.71
C LEU A 105 23.01 24.17 11.34
N GLU A 106 24.28 24.18 10.94
CA GLU A 106 25.29 25.06 11.51
C GLU A 106 24.94 26.54 11.29
N THR A 107 24.57 26.90 10.06
CA THR A 107 24.24 28.29 9.72
C THR A 107 22.92 28.75 10.31
N ALA A 108 21.90 27.90 10.41
CA ALA A 108 20.66 28.20 11.13
C ALA A 108 20.89 28.46 12.62
N LEU A 109 21.75 27.67 13.27
CA LEU A 109 22.11 27.89 14.69
C LEU A 109 22.89 29.19 14.92
N ILE A 110 23.79 29.57 14.00
CA ILE A 110 24.48 30.84 14.04
C ILE A 110 23.49 32.00 13.88
N TRP A 111 22.61 31.90 12.88
CA TRP A 111 21.57 32.90 12.63
C TRP A 111 20.66 33.10 13.85
N ALA A 112 20.07 32.02 14.37
CA ALA A 112 19.16 32.07 15.51
C ALA A 112 19.80 32.58 16.80
N ARG A 113 21.10 32.32 17.00
CA ARG A 113 21.86 32.81 18.17
C ARG A 113 22.12 34.32 18.10
N ASN A 114 22.44 34.83 16.92
CA ASN A 114 22.81 36.23 16.71
C ASN A 114 21.61 37.12 16.33
N ALA A 115 20.45 36.52 16.02
CA ALA A 115 19.17 37.21 15.82
C ALA A 115 18.08 36.60 16.73
N PRO A 116 18.15 36.72 18.04
CA PRO A 116 17.26 36.02 18.98
C PRO A 116 15.79 36.44 18.90
N THR A 117 15.49 37.61 18.34
CA THR A 117 14.12 38.11 18.12
C THR A 117 13.57 37.82 16.71
N ASP A 118 14.39 37.26 15.84
CA ASP A 118 14.00 36.88 14.51
C ASP A 118 13.33 35.48 14.55
N LEU A 119 12.02 35.46 14.34
CA LEU A 119 11.24 34.23 14.46
C LEU A 119 11.56 33.24 13.34
N GLU A 120 11.97 33.72 12.15
CA GLU A 120 12.41 32.85 11.05
C GLU A 120 13.72 32.16 11.41
N ALA A 121 14.67 32.87 12.00
CA ALA A 121 15.92 32.30 12.50
C ALA A 121 15.66 31.19 13.53
N GLN A 122 14.76 31.47 14.51
CA GLN A 122 14.41 30.50 15.54
C GLN A 122 13.71 29.25 14.91
N ARG A 123 12.84 29.48 13.92
CA ARG A 123 12.16 28.38 13.19
C ARG A 123 13.15 27.55 12.40
N ALA A 124 14.05 28.18 11.64
CA ALA A 124 15.08 27.47 10.87
C ALA A 124 15.94 26.57 11.76
N ALA A 125 16.41 27.10 12.90
CA ALA A 125 17.16 26.31 13.88
C ALA A 125 16.35 25.13 14.44
N ALA A 126 15.08 25.35 14.75
CA ALA A 126 14.20 24.29 15.26
C ALA A 126 14.02 23.16 14.25
N ILE A 127 13.76 23.48 12.98
CA ILE A 127 13.57 22.50 11.90
C ILE A 127 14.86 21.69 11.69
N GLN A 128 16.00 22.34 11.61
CA GLN A 128 17.27 21.67 11.38
C GLN A 128 17.68 20.77 12.56
N LEU A 129 17.42 21.21 13.79
CA LEU A 129 17.64 20.37 14.98
C LEU A 129 16.73 19.14 14.98
N ALA A 130 15.47 19.27 14.57
CA ALA A 130 14.56 18.14 14.45
C ALA A 130 15.03 17.14 13.39
N ARG A 131 15.47 17.61 12.21
CA ARG A 131 16.07 16.75 11.17
C ARG A 131 17.32 16.02 11.66
N ALA A 132 18.12 16.67 12.49
CA ALA A 132 19.30 16.08 13.11
C ALA A 132 18.99 15.15 14.32
N GLY A 133 17.72 14.88 14.62
CA GLY A 133 17.31 14.06 15.75
C GLY A 133 17.48 14.73 17.13
N ARG A 134 17.76 16.03 17.17
CA ARG A 134 17.98 16.81 18.41
C ARG A 134 16.67 17.45 18.87
N TYR A 135 15.70 16.62 19.23
CA TYR A 135 14.31 17.04 19.49
C TYR A 135 14.16 17.99 20.68
N ASP A 136 14.86 17.75 21.80
CA ASP A 136 14.80 18.62 22.97
C ASP A 136 15.35 20.02 22.68
N ASP A 137 16.45 20.08 21.94
CA ASP A 137 17.02 21.37 21.50
C ASP A 137 16.07 22.10 20.55
N SER A 138 15.45 21.36 19.61
CA SER A 138 14.45 21.88 18.68
C SER A 138 13.28 22.52 19.41
N LEU A 139 12.77 21.87 20.46
CA LEU A 139 11.66 22.38 21.28
C LEU A 139 11.98 23.71 21.96
N VAL A 140 13.24 23.94 22.38
CA VAL A 140 13.66 25.22 22.97
C VAL A 140 13.49 26.35 21.95
N TYR A 141 13.87 26.12 20.71
CA TYR A 141 13.72 27.12 19.65
C TYR A 141 12.25 27.28 19.23
N MET A 142 11.48 26.22 19.16
CA MET A 142 10.04 26.27 18.89
C MET A 142 9.27 27.03 19.98
N GLU A 143 9.63 26.87 21.25
CA GLU A 143 9.03 27.65 22.35
C GLU A 143 9.29 29.14 22.18
N ARG A 144 10.46 29.55 21.67
CA ARG A 144 10.76 30.97 21.38
C ARG A 144 9.89 31.52 20.24
N VAL A 145 9.70 30.69 19.16
CA VAL A 145 8.78 31.09 18.07
C VAL A 145 7.37 31.28 18.60
N LEU A 146 6.91 30.34 19.47
CA LEU A 146 5.59 30.42 20.10
C LEU A 146 5.42 31.68 20.97
N GLN A 147 6.43 32.05 21.77
CA GLN A 147 6.42 33.25 22.57
C GLN A 147 6.32 34.53 21.73
N GLY A 148 6.93 34.52 20.54
CA GLY A 148 6.87 35.60 19.56
C GLY A 148 5.59 35.62 18.72
N GLN A 149 4.61 34.74 19.01
CA GLN A 149 3.37 34.57 18.24
C GLN A 149 3.60 34.17 16.76
N GLY A 150 4.72 33.52 16.48
CA GLY A 150 5.02 32.97 15.17
C GLY A 150 4.36 31.60 14.94
N ASP A 151 4.27 31.20 13.66
CA ASP A 151 3.86 29.87 13.32
C ASP A 151 4.95 28.87 13.70
N THR A 152 4.58 27.85 14.47
CA THR A 152 5.46 26.77 14.87
C THR A 152 5.20 25.52 14.02
N HIS A 153 6.22 24.69 13.83
CA HIS A 153 6.12 23.45 13.08
C HIS A 153 6.18 22.23 14.03
N PHE A 154 5.28 22.20 15.03
CA PHE A 154 5.17 21.05 15.93
C PHE A 154 4.72 19.76 15.23
N ASP A 155 3.97 19.88 14.16
CA ASP A 155 3.62 18.79 13.24
C ASP A 155 4.86 18.22 12.55
N PHE A 156 5.76 19.08 12.07
CA PHE A 156 7.03 18.65 11.49
C PHE A 156 7.90 17.92 12.51
N LEU A 157 7.99 18.42 13.74
CA LEU A 157 8.73 17.78 14.82
C LEU A 157 8.16 16.38 15.11
N ALA A 158 6.83 16.24 15.20
CA ALA A 158 6.17 14.97 15.40
C ALA A 158 6.45 14.00 14.24
N LEU A 159 6.34 14.47 13.00
CA LEU A 159 6.62 13.65 11.81
C LEU A 159 8.09 13.21 11.73
N SER A 160 9.03 14.08 12.07
CA SER A 160 10.46 13.74 12.10
C SER A 160 10.80 12.68 13.15
N ALA A 161 10.00 12.56 14.21
CA ALA A 161 10.19 11.57 15.25
C ALA A 161 9.53 10.21 14.93
N ALA A 162 8.83 10.08 13.79
CA ALA A 162 8.04 8.87 13.45
C ALA A 162 8.88 7.59 13.42
N GLU A 163 10.10 7.65 12.89
CA GLU A 163 11.00 6.51 12.71
C GLU A 163 11.94 6.29 13.92
N THR A 164 11.78 7.08 15.00
CA THR A 164 12.59 6.92 16.18
C THR A 164 12.10 5.80 17.09
N ASP A 165 12.92 5.44 18.08
CA ASP A 165 12.54 4.46 19.08
C ASP A 165 11.41 4.97 19.99
N PRO A 166 10.64 4.06 20.64
CA PRO A 166 9.51 4.42 21.50
C PRO A 166 9.89 5.30 22.70
N ASP A 167 11.10 5.16 23.24
CA ASP A 167 11.54 5.96 24.40
C ASP A 167 11.76 7.41 24.01
N THR A 168 12.35 7.66 22.85
CA THR A 168 12.49 9.02 22.27
C THR A 168 11.11 9.64 22.05
N ARG A 169 10.16 8.94 21.45
CA ARG A 169 8.79 9.45 21.25
C ARG A 169 8.08 9.73 22.58
N ASN A 170 8.22 8.87 23.59
CA ASN A 170 7.67 9.08 24.94
C ASN A 170 8.31 10.28 25.65
N GLY A 171 9.60 10.49 25.49
CA GLY A 171 10.30 11.69 25.98
C GLY A 171 9.75 12.97 25.36
N LEU A 172 9.52 12.93 24.05
CA LEU A 172 8.95 14.04 23.31
C LEU A 172 7.50 14.34 23.72
N LEU A 173 6.67 13.31 23.93
CA LEU A 173 5.30 13.45 24.45
C LEU A 173 5.27 14.19 25.81
N LYS A 174 6.18 13.83 26.74
CA LYS A 174 6.30 14.54 28.02
C LYS A 174 6.67 16.00 27.84
N SER A 175 7.52 16.31 26.86
CA SER A 175 7.90 17.68 26.54
C SER A 175 6.73 18.48 25.94
N PHE A 176 5.90 17.84 25.08
CA PHE A 176 4.65 18.42 24.58
C PHE A 176 3.65 18.69 25.72
N ASP A 177 3.52 17.75 26.69
CA ASP A 177 2.66 17.96 27.87
C ASP A 177 3.09 19.17 28.70
N ARG A 178 4.39 19.34 28.91
CA ARG A 178 4.94 20.49 29.60
C ARG A 178 4.62 21.81 28.89
N LEU A 179 4.73 21.81 27.55
CA LEU A 179 4.41 23.00 26.74
C LEU A 179 2.89 23.27 26.73
N LEU A 180 2.06 22.26 26.64
CA LEU A 180 0.61 22.40 26.73
C LEU A 180 0.16 22.92 28.11
N GLY A 181 0.87 22.56 29.19
CA GLY A 181 0.67 23.18 30.51
C GLY A 181 0.88 24.69 30.54
N LYS A 182 1.76 25.23 29.67
CA LYS A 182 1.99 26.67 29.52
C LYS A 182 1.08 27.33 28.48
N TYR A 183 0.75 26.58 27.41
CA TYR A 183 0.00 27.07 26.24
C TYR A 183 -1.18 26.15 25.91
N PRO A 184 -2.18 26.01 26.80
CA PRO A 184 -3.22 24.96 26.72
C PRO A 184 -4.12 25.06 25.48
N ASN A 185 -4.27 26.23 24.87
CA ASN A 185 -5.15 26.49 23.74
C ASN A 185 -4.39 26.68 22.41
N ASN A 186 -3.12 26.26 22.35
CA ASN A 186 -2.35 26.37 21.12
C ASN A 186 -2.66 25.18 20.19
N SER A 187 -3.35 25.46 19.09
CA SER A 187 -3.83 24.44 18.15
C SER A 187 -2.69 23.71 17.43
N GLN A 188 -1.58 24.37 17.12
CA GLN A 188 -0.43 23.73 16.46
C GLN A 188 0.25 22.72 17.39
N LEU A 189 0.38 23.06 18.68
CA LEU A 189 0.94 22.17 19.70
C LEU A 189 0.02 20.97 19.97
N ILE A 190 -1.30 21.22 20.03
CA ILE A 190 -2.32 20.16 20.16
C ILE A 190 -2.24 19.20 18.97
N PHE A 191 -2.18 19.73 17.76
CA PHE A 191 -2.09 18.94 16.54
C PHE A 191 -0.78 18.14 16.47
N GLY A 192 0.37 18.77 16.78
CA GLY A 192 1.65 18.06 16.83
C GLY A 192 1.66 16.93 17.86
N LYS A 193 1.09 17.15 19.06
CA LYS A 193 0.93 16.09 20.06
C LYS A 193 0.01 14.96 19.57
N ALA A 194 -1.12 15.30 18.92
CA ALA A 194 -2.03 14.30 18.37
C ALA A 194 -1.35 13.41 17.31
N LEU A 195 -0.53 14.00 16.42
CA LEU A 195 0.29 13.27 15.47
C LEU A 195 1.27 12.32 16.17
N LEU A 196 1.97 12.80 17.17
CA LEU A 196 2.96 12.00 17.90
C LEU A 196 2.31 10.84 18.66
N LEU A 197 1.13 11.05 19.26
CA LEU A 197 0.34 9.99 19.88
C LEU A 197 -0.06 8.92 18.85
N GLN A 198 -0.52 9.32 17.67
CA GLN A 198 -0.84 8.38 16.59
C GLN A 198 0.37 7.51 16.22
N GLN A 199 1.55 8.13 16.06
CA GLN A 199 2.78 7.43 15.70
C GLN A 199 3.28 6.50 16.81
N ASN A 200 2.98 6.82 18.05
CA ASN A 200 3.30 5.98 19.20
C ASN A 200 2.33 4.80 19.40
N GLY A 201 1.29 4.69 18.56
CA GLY A 201 0.26 3.66 18.65
C GLY A 201 -0.93 4.03 19.56
N ASP A 202 -0.93 5.22 20.15
CA ASP A 202 -1.95 5.71 21.09
C ASP A 202 -3.11 6.41 20.36
N ALA A 203 -3.71 5.73 19.38
CA ALA A 203 -4.74 6.29 18.50
C ALA A 203 -5.95 6.83 19.27
N GLU A 204 -6.40 6.16 20.34
CA GLU A 204 -7.54 6.61 21.16
C GLU A 204 -7.24 7.90 21.91
N GLN A 205 -6.02 8.05 22.46
CA GLN A 205 -5.63 9.28 23.14
C GLN A 205 -5.49 10.45 22.15
N SER A 206 -4.97 10.17 20.94
CA SER A 206 -4.89 11.13 19.85
C SER A 206 -6.29 11.61 19.44
N LEU A 207 -7.22 10.69 19.23
CA LEU A 207 -8.60 10.98 18.87
C LEU A 207 -9.28 11.84 19.93
N LYS A 208 -9.21 11.44 21.20
CA LYS A 208 -9.77 12.18 22.32
C LYS A 208 -9.20 13.59 22.43
N LEU A 209 -7.88 13.76 22.22
CA LEU A 209 -7.25 15.06 22.24
C LEU A 209 -7.82 16.01 21.16
N LEU A 210 -8.12 15.50 19.98
CA LEU A 210 -8.73 16.26 18.88
C LEU A 210 -10.23 16.54 19.12
N GLU A 211 -10.96 15.63 19.73
CA GLU A 211 -12.36 15.81 20.12
C GLU A 211 -12.53 16.89 21.20
N ASP A 212 -11.65 16.86 22.21
CA ASP A 212 -11.63 17.83 23.31
C ASP A 212 -11.19 19.24 22.84
N ASN A 213 -10.46 19.32 21.71
CA ASN A 213 -9.91 20.55 21.15
C ASN A 213 -10.27 20.69 19.66
N PRO A 214 -11.50 21.06 19.32
CA PRO A 214 -11.93 21.19 17.94
C PRO A 214 -11.08 22.22 17.17
N PRO A 215 -10.75 21.96 15.89
CA PRO A 215 -9.90 22.82 15.09
C PRO A 215 -10.51 24.20 14.88
N LYS A 216 -9.65 25.21 14.85
CA LYS A 216 -10.05 26.57 14.50
C LYS A 216 -10.42 26.68 13.02
N GLU A 217 -10.96 27.83 12.66
CA GLU A 217 -11.30 28.10 11.26
C GLU A 217 -10.05 28.07 10.36
N GLY A 218 -10.15 27.33 9.25
CA GLY A 218 -9.04 27.15 8.31
C GLY A 218 -8.07 26.01 8.65
N GLU A 219 -8.14 25.42 9.83
CA GLU A 219 -7.26 24.31 10.22
C GLU A 219 -7.79 22.98 9.69
N ILE A 220 -7.34 22.59 8.49
CA ILE A 220 -7.78 21.36 7.82
C ILE A 220 -7.05 20.10 8.31
N ALA A 221 -5.76 20.22 8.61
CA ALA A 221 -4.93 19.07 8.97
C ALA A 221 -5.44 18.29 10.20
N PRO A 222 -5.90 18.94 11.30
CA PRO A 222 -6.51 18.22 12.41
C PRO A 222 -7.78 17.45 12.04
N ILE A 223 -8.61 17.97 11.11
CA ILE A 223 -9.81 17.30 10.62
C ILE A 223 -9.43 16.01 9.86
N LEU A 224 -8.42 16.10 9.00
CA LEU A 224 -7.92 14.95 8.25
C LEU A 224 -7.29 13.89 9.17
N LEU A 225 -6.60 14.32 10.21
CA LEU A 225 -6.04 13.40 11.21
C LEU A 225 -7.17 12.69 11.98
N HIS A 226 -8.17 13.45 12.44
CA HIS A 226 -9.35 12.90 13.12
C HIS A 226 -10.05 11.84 12.28
N ALA A 227 -10.31 12.14 11.01
CA ALA A 227 -10.94 11.19 10.08
C ALA A 227 -10.10 9.92 9.88
N ARG A 228 -8.77 10.05 9.71
CA ARG A 228 -7.86 8.89 9.58
C ARG A 228 -7.78 8.05 10.85
N LEU A 229 -7.80 8.65 12.02
CA LEU A 229 -7.84 7.93 13.30
C LEU A 229 -9.12 7.09 13.41
N LEU A 230 -10.27 7.68 13.13
CA LEU A 230 -11.55 6.95 13.11
C LEU A 230 -11.51 5.77 12.14
N GLN A 231 -10.91 5.95 10.97
CA GLN A 231 -10.75 4.89 9.97
C GLN A 231 -9.87 3.75 10.49
N SER A 232 -8.67 4.07 11.01
CA SER A 232 -7.72 3.06 11.52
C SER A 232 -8.29 2.25 12.70
N MET A 233 -9.26 2.81 13.42
CA MET A 233 -9.99 2.17 14.52
C MET A 233 -11.27 1.43 14.09
N ASN A 234 -11.49 1.21 12.78
CA ASN A 234 -12.70 0.64 12.21
C ASN A 234 -13.99 1.44 12.52
N ARG A 235 -13.86 2.72 12.87
CA ARG A 235 -14.94 3.68 13.13
C ARG A 235 -15.22 4.60 11.95
N GLY A 236 -14.89 4.19 10.73
CA GLY A 236 -15.02 5.00 9.51
C GLY A 236 -16.41 5.58 9.26
N LYS A 237 -17.47 4.91 9.78
CA LYS A 237 -18.85 5.44 9.72
C LYS A 237 -19.02 6.78 10.46
N GLU A 238 -18.21 7.06 11.47
CA GLU A 238 -18.21 8.31 12.22
C GLU A 238 -17.40 9.41 11.51
N ALA A 239 -16.41 9.03 10.70
CA ALA A 239 -15.62 9.97 9.92
C ALA A 239 -16.41 10.61 8.76
N VAL A 240 -17.38 9.89 8.19
CA VAL A 240 -18.19 10.38 7.05
C VAL A 240 -18.92 11.68 7.37
N PRO A 241 -19.74 11.79 8.44
CA PRO A 241 -20.43 13.04 8.75
C PRO A 241 -19.48 14.19 9.12
N LEU A 242 -18.31 13.88 9.72
CA LEU A 242 -17.26 14.86 10.00
C LEU A 242 -16.74 15.49 8.69
N LEU A 243 -16.38 14.65 7.72
CA LEU A 243 -15.86 15.10 6.44
C LEU A 243 -16.92 15.80 5.59
N GLU A 244 -18.15 15.30 5.58
CA GLU A 244 -19.28 15.92 4.88
C GLU A 244 -19.54 17.34 5.38
N LYS A 245 -19.55 17.53 6.71
CA LYS A 245 -19.68 18.86 7.32
C LYS A 245 -18.49 19.76 6.95
N SER A 246 -17.29 19.19 6.93
CA SER A 246 -16.05 19.95 6.64
C SER A 246 -16.00 20.39 5.18
N ILE A 247 -16.42 19.54 4.23
CA ILE A 247 -16.48 19.88 2.79
C ILE A 247 -17.53 20.99 2.52
N LYS A 248 -18.65 20.99 3.24
CA LYS A 248 -19.63 22.10 3.12
C LYS A 248 -19.03 23.42 3.57
N LYS A 249 -18.11 23.42 4.54
CA LYS A 249 -17.41 24.63 5.02
C LYS A 249 -16.21 25.01 4.15
N TYR A 250 -15.50 24.01 3.60
CA TYR A 250 -14.28 24.18 2.79
C TYR A 250 -14.41 23.42 1.47
N PRO A 251 -15.30 23.88 0.55
CA PRO A 251 -15.65 23.14 -0.67
C PRO A 251 -14.49 22.96 -1.65
N ASP A 252 -13.50 23.86 -1.60
CA ASP A 252 -12.37 23.88 -2.54
C ASP A 252 -11.12 23.17 -2.00
N ASP A 253 -11.16 22.63 -0.77
CA ASP A 253 -10.00 21.87 -0.25
C ASP A 253 -9.95 20.47 -0.87
N LYS A 254 -8.97 20.28 -1.77
CA LYS A 254 -8.72 19.01 -2.47
C LYS A 254 -8.52 17.84 -1.50
N ARG A 255 -7.78 18.06 -0.40
CA ARG A 255 -7.41 17.00 0.54
C ARG A 255 -8.64 16.47 1.30
N LEU A 256 -9.53 17.36 1.75
CA LEU A 256 -10.78 16.98 2.42
C LEU A 256 -11.66 16.15 1.48
N ARG A 257 -11.89 16.65 0.26
CA ARG A 257 -12.75 15.98 -0.71
C ARG A 257 -12.18 14.63 -1.14
N LEU A 258 -10.86 14.55 -1.37
CA LEU A 258 -10.18 13.30 -1.72
C LEU A 258 -10.26 12.27 -0.57
N THR A 259 -10.05 12.72 0.67
CA THR A 259 -10.16 11.85 1.86
C THR A 259 -11.60 11.33 2.01
N TYR A 260 -12.58 12.18 1.82
CA TYR A 260 -13.98 11.79 1.86
C TYR A 260 -14.34 10.78 0.76
N ALA A 261 -13.92 11.06 -0.48
CA ALA A 261 -14.15 10.17 -1.61
C ALA A 261 -13.57 8.76 -1.36
N ARG A 262 -12.33 8.67 -0.87
CA ARG A 262 -11.69 7.39 -0.52
C ARG A 262 -12.43 6.64 0.58
N MET A 263 -12.88 7.32 1.63
CA MET A 263 -13.66 6.69 2.70
C MET A 263 -15.02 6.17 2.20
N LEU A 264 -15.64 6.85 1.25
CA LEU A 264 -16.87 6.37 0.62
C LEU A 264 -16.63 5.06 -0.17
N VAL A 265 -15.50 4.97 -0.90
CA VAL A 265 -15.09 3.75 -1.60
C VAL A 265 -14.92 2.58 -0.60
N GLU A 266 -14.19 2.79 0.49
CA GLU A 266 -13.98 1.77 1.51
C GLU A 266 -15.29 1.29 2.18
N GLN A 267 -16.29 2.18 2.27
CA GLN A 267 -17.61 1.85 2.77
C GLN A 267 -18.55 1.27 1.70
N ASN A 268 -18.02 0.96 0.52
CA ASN A 268 -18.78 0.47 -0.63
C ASN A 268 -19.91 1.42 -1.09
N ARG A 269 -19.73 2.74 -0.87
CA ARG A 269 -20.65 3.80 -1.30
C ARG A 269 -20.20 4.40 -2.62
N MET A 270 -20.17 3.57 -3.67
CA MET A 270 -19.53 3.92 -4.95
C MET A 270 -20.20 5.11 -5.65
N GLU A 271 -21.53 5.21 -5.65
CA GLU A 271 -22.23 6.35 -6.26
C GLU A 271 -21.89 7.69 -5.56
N ASP A 272 -21.82 7.69 -4.24
CA ASP A 272 -21.43 8.89 -3.49
C ASP A 272 -19.97 9.25 -3.75
N ALA A 273 -19.08 8.25 -3.84
CA ALA A 273 -17.67 8.45 -4.16
C ALA A 273 -17.50 9.04 -5.57
N LYS A 274 -18.24 8.52 -6.54
CA LYS A 274 -18.28 9.03 -7.93
C LYS A 274 -18.58 10.54 -7.98
N VAL A 275 -19.57 11.00 -7.21
CA VAL A 275 -19.90 12.43 -7.11
C VAL A 275 -18.70 13.25 -6.59
N GLN A 276 -17.97 12.76 -5.61
CA GLN A 276 -16.83 13.49 -5.04
C GLN A 276 -15.62 13.50 -5.99
N PHE A 277 -15.31 12.38 -6.63
CA PHE A 277 -14.23 12.31 -7.63
C PHE A 277 -14.56 13.15 -8.88
N SER A 278 -15.82 13.16 -9.35
CA SER A 278 -16.26 14.01 -10.45
C SER A 278 -16.08 15.49 -10.12
N ALA A 279 -16.45 15.90 -8.90
CA ALA A 279 -16.24 17.28 -8.46
C ALA A 279 -14.76 17.65 -8.38
N LEU A 280 -13.89 16.71 -7.95
CA LEU A 280 -12.43 16.90 -7.97
C LEU A 280 -11.90 17.06 -9.39
N LEU A 281 -12.32 16.20 -10.32
CA LEU A 281 -11.88 16.25 -11.70
C LEU A 281 -12.34 17.52 -12.42
N GLN A 282 -13.52 18.06 -12.07
CA GLN A 282 -13.97 19.37 -12.58
C GLN A 282 -13.07 20.52 -12.11
N GLN A 283 -12.55 20.47 -10.87
CA GLN A 283 -11.63 21.47 -10.33
C GLN A 283 -10.20 21.30 -10.85
N TYR A 284 -9.80 20.05 -11.12
CA TYR A 284 -8.45 19.67 -11.56
C TYR A 284 -8.52 18.81 -12.82
N PRO A 285 -8.91 19.38 -13.98
CA PRO A 285 -9.21 18.62 -15.21
C PRO A 285 -7.98 17.94 -15.83
N ASP A 286 -6.78 18.39 -15.47
CA ASP A 286 -5.53 17.85 -15.99
C ASP A 286 -4.88 16.82 -15.03
N ASP A 287 -5.57 16.45 -13.95
CA ASP A 287 -5.09 15.45 -12.99
C ASP A 287 -5.50 14.05 -13.45
N ASP A 288 -4.57 13.35 -14.10
CA ASP A 288 -4.81 12.02 -14.65
C ASP A 288 -4.95 10.94 -13.57
N GLU A 289 -4.38 11.14 -12.37
CA GLU A 289 -4.60 10.25 -11.22
C GLU A 289 -6.04 10.32 -10.70
N LEU A 290 -6.63 11.51 -10.65
CA LEU A 290 -8.05 11.68 -10.32
C LEU A 290 -8.96 11.07 -11.38
N ARG A 291 -8.62 11.24 -12.68
CA ARG A 291 -9.36 10.64 -13.78
C ARG A 291 -9.32 9.12 -13.71
N PHE A 292 -8.16 8.54 -13.46
CA PHE A 292 -8.02 7.10 -13.31
C PHE A 292 -8.78 6.58 -12.08
N SER A 293 -8.67 7.28 -10.94
CA SER A 293 -9.44 6.94 -9.73
C SER A 293 -10.95 6.97 -9.96
N LEU A 294 -11.45 7.97 -10.71
CA LEU A 294 -12.86 8.06 -11.08
C LEU A 294 -13.28 6.93 -12.01
N ALA A 295 -12.46 6.58 -13.00
CA ALA A 295 -12.70 5.44 -13.87
C ALA A 295 -12.87 4.15 -13.08
N LEU A 296 -11.97 3.89 -12.12
CA LEU A 296 -12.06 2.70 -11.25
C LEU A 296 -13.31 2.70 -10.36
N VAL A 297 -13.70 3.86 -9.82
CA VAL A 297 -14.95 3.98 -9.05
C VAL A 297 -16.17 3.74 -9.92
N CYS A 298 -16.18 4.23 -11.17
CA CYS A 298 -17.23 3.94 -12.13
C CYS A 298 -17.30 2.45 -12.48
N LEU A 299 -16.17 1.75 -12.58
CA LEU A 299 -16.11 0.30 -12.79
C LEU A 299 -16.78 -0.46 -11.63
N GLU A 300 -16.41 -0.14 -10.40
CA GLU A 300 -17.00 -0.77 -9.20
C GLU A 300 -18.49 -0.44 -9.04
N ALA A 301 -18.91 0.75 -9.47
CA ALA A 301 -20.32 1.16 -9.54
C ALA A 301 -21.07 0.53 -10.73
N LYS A 302 -20.39 -0.24 -11.59
CA LYS A 302 -20.93 -0.80 -12.84
C LYS A 302 -21.44 0.24 -13.82
N ALA A 303 -20.91 1.46 -13.74
CA ALA A 303 -21.19 2.55 -14.67
C ALA A 303 -20.25 2.44 -15.89
N TRP A 304 -20.43 1.37 -16.69
CA TRP A 304 -19.51 0.93 -17.72
C TRP A 304 -19.21 1.98 -18.79
N ASP A 305 -20.21 2.77 -19.20
CA ASP A 305 -20.04 3.79 -20.24
C ASP A 305 -19.22 4.99 -19.74
N GLU A 306 -19.47 5.41 -18.48
CA GLU A 306 -18.69 6.48 -17.85
C GLU A 306 -17.24 6.03 -17.62
N ALA A 307 -17.05 4.81 -17.13
CA ALA A 307 -15.72 4.22 -16.92
C ALA A 307 -14.94 4.16 -18.24
N ALA A 308 -15.55 3.64 -19.30
CA ALA A 308 -14.93 3.55 -20.62
C ALA A 308 -14.51 4.93 -21.13
N GLY A 309 -15.37 5.95 -21.03
CA GLY A 309 -15.04 7.31 -21.45
C GLY A 309 -13.80 7.88 -20.75
N TYR A 310 -13.67 7.71 -19.43
CA TYR A 310 -12.48 8.18 -18.70
C TYR A 310 -11.22 7.39 -19.06
N LEU A 311 -11.34 6.09 -19.30
CA LEU A 311 -10.21 5.23 -19.70
C LEU A 311 -9.72 5.59 -21.11
N GLU A 312 -10.64 5.81 -22.07
CA GLU A 312 -10.32 6.28 -23.42
C GLU A 312 -9.63 7.66 -23.40
N GLU A 313 -10.10 8.58 -22.55
CA GLU A 313 -9.43 9.87 -22.35
C GLU A 313 -8.01 9.70 -21.83
N LEU A 314 -7.77 8.78 -20.89
CA LEU A 314 -6.43 8.48 -20.36
C LEU A 314 -5.50 7.94 -21.46
N ILE A 315 -5.97 7.04 -22.31
CA ILE A 315 -5.21 6.54 -23.46
C ILE A 315 -4.86 7.69 -24.40
N ALA A 316 -5.84 8.55 -24.75
CA ALA A 316 -5.62 9.69 -25.62
C ALA A 316 -4.60 10.69 -25.04
N ARG A 317 -4.46 10.77 -23.72
CA ARG A 317 -3.49 11.61 -23.00
C ARG A 317 -2.14 10.93 -22.79
N GLY A 318 -2.02 9.65 -23.10
CA GLY A 318 -0.83 8.84 -22.86
C GLY A 318 -0.55 8.56 -21.37
N ALA A 319 -1.59 8.62 -20.52
CA ALA A 319 -1.51 8.37 -19.09
C ALA A 319 -2.19 7.05 -18.74
N HIS A 320 -1.58 6.23 -17.86
CA HIS A 320 -2.12 4.93 -17.43
C HIS A 320 -2.56 4.01 -18.58
N VAL A 321 -1.86 4.05 -19.72
CA VAL A 321 -2.29 3.43 -20.98
C VAL A 321 -2.57 1.94 -20.81
N ASP A 322 -1.62 1.19 -20.25
CA ASP A 322 -1.76 -0.26 -20.06
C ASP A 322 -2.91 -0.61 -19.09
N SER A 323 -3.00 0.10 -17.97
CA SER A 323 -4.10 -0.08 -17.01
C SER A 323 -5.45 0.29 -17.61
N ALA A 324 -5.50 1.31 -18.49
CA ALA A 324 -6.72 1.69 -19.16
C ALA A 324 -7.16 0.60 -20.15
N HIS A 325 -6.27 0.07 -20.97
CA HIS A 325 -6.57 -1.05 -21.87
C HIS A 325 -6.98 -2.31 -21.09
N LEU A 326 -6.30 -2.64 -19.99
CA LEU A 326 -6.70 -3.77 -19.14
C LEU A 326 -8.15 -3.62 -18.62
N ASN A 327 -8.51 -2.43 -18.15
CA ASN A 327 -9.85 -2.18 -17.60
C ASN A 327 -10.93 -2.05 -18.70
N LEU A 328 -10.61 -1.53 -19.88
CA LEU A 328 -11.51 -1.57 -21.04
C LEU A 328 -11.79 -3.01 -21.47
N GLY A 329 -10.76 -3.85 -21.51
CA GLY A 329 -10.93 -5.28 -21.75
C GLY A 329 -11.92 -5.92 -20.76
N ARG A 330 -11.81 -5.62 -19.47
CA ARG A 330 -12.76 -6.08 -18.43
C ARG A 330 -14.19 -5.57 -18.68
N ILE A 331 -14.36 -4.32 -19.09
CA ILE A 331 -15.67 -3.77 -19.45
C ILE A 331 -16.28 -4.55 -20.62
N HIS A 332 -15.50 -4.88 -21.64
CA HIS A 332 -15.97 -5.65 -22.77
C HIS A 332 -16.35 -7.09 -22.40
N GLU A 333 -15.64 -7.71 -21.46
CA GLU A 333 -16.03 -9.02 -20.90
C GLU A 333 -17.37 -8.95 -20.18
N GLU A 334 -17.59 -7.95 -19.33
CA GLU A 334 -18.88 -7.75 -18.61
C GLU A 334 -20.04 -7.46 -19.58
N ARG A 335 -19.75 -6.96 -20.78
CA ARG A 335 -20.71 -6.76 -21.87
C ARG A 335 -20.87 -7.98 -22.79
N GLU A 336 -20.23 -9.10 -22.43
CA GLU A 336 -20.24 -10.33 -23.25
C GLU A 336 -19.68 -10.12 -24.67
N ASP A 337 -18.74 -9.18 -24.84
CA ASP A 337 -18.02 -8.92 -26.11
C ASP A 337 -16.55 -9.39 -26.01
N PRO A 338 -16.30 -10.70 -26.17
CA PRO A 338 -14.97 -11.25 -26.02
C PRO A 338 -14.00 -10.77 -27.11
N GLN A 339 -14.49 -10.39 -28.30
CA GLN A 339 -13.61 -9.93 -29.38
C GLN A 339 -13.03 -8.55 -29.07
N SER A 340 -13.84 -7.62 -28.60
CA SER A 340 -13.35 -6.29 -28.17
C SER A 340 -12.46 -6.43 -26.94
N ALA A 341 -12.80 -7.30 -25.99
CA ALA A 341 -11.95 -7.58 -24.83
C ALA A 341 -10.55 -8.06 -25.24
N LEU A 342 -10.46 -9.01 -26.20
CA LEU A 342 -9.18 -9.49 -26.71
C LEU A 342 -8.36 -8.40 -27.41
N ASN A 343 -9.03 -7.47 -28.10
CA ASN A 343 -8.36 -6.36 -28.77
C ASN A 343 -7.73 -5.39 -27.75
N GLU A 344 -8.47 -5.09 -26.68
CA GLU A 344 -7.97 -4.21 -25.60
C GLU A 344 -6.82 -4.86 -24.84
N TYR A 345 -6.96 -6.11 -24.42
CA TYR A 345 -5.88 -6.82 -23.71
C TYR A 345 -4.60 -6.96 -24.55
N ALA A 346 -4.72 -7.04 -25.86
CA ALA A 346 -3.57 -7.10 -26.77
C ALA A 346 -2.77 -5.79 -26.85
N GLN A 347 -3.32 -4.66 -26.36
CA GLN A 347 -2.61 -3.38 -26.31
C GLN A 347 -1.78 -3.21 -25.03
N VAL A 348 -1.95 -4.10 -24.03
CA VAL A 348 -1.24 -4.02 -22.76
C VAL A 348 0.20 -4.47 -22.97
N GLY A 349 1.14 -3.54 -22.83
CA GLY A 349 2.58 -3.78 -22.94
C GLY A 349 3.21 -4.37 -21.67
N PRO A 350 4.55 -4.66 -21.72
CA PRO A 350 5.29 -5.17 -20.57
C PRO A 350 5.21 -4.21 -19.37
N GLY A 351 4.81 -4.76 -18.21
CA GLY A 351 4.63 -3.97 -17.00
C GLY A 351 3.76 -4.68 -15.96
N PRO A 352 3.26 -3.95 -14.96
CA PRO A 352 2.47 -4.53 -13.87
C PRO A 352 1.18 -5.25 -14.34
N ASP A 353 0.57 -4.76 -15.41
CA ASP A 353 -0.72 -5.24 -15.94
C ASP A 353 -0.57 -6.33 -17.01
N PHE A 354 0.66 -6.55 -17.51
CA PHE A 354 0.94 -7.44 -18.64
C PHE A 354 0.45 -8.88 -18.41
N LEU A 355 0.88 -9.51 -17.33
CA LEU A 355 0.52 -10.90 -17.03
C LEU A 355 -0.98 -11.08 -16.81
N ALA A 356 -1.63 -10.07 -16.21
CA ALA A 356 -3.08 -10.08 -16.03
C ALA A 356 -3.81 -10.05 -17.39
N ALA A 357 -3.36 -9.22 -18.32
CA ALA A 357 -3.91 -9.16 -19.67
C ALA A 357 -3.68 -10.47 -20.44
N GLN A 358 -2.49 -11.08 -20.35
CA GLN A 358 -2.18 -12.36 -20.99
C GLN A 358 -3.04 -13.50 -20.43
N LEU A 359 -3.27 -13.52 -19.12
CA LEU A 359 -4.16 -14.51 -18.48
C LEU A 359 -5.60 -14.36 -19.01
N ARG A 360 -6.14 -13.13 -19.04
CA ARG A 360 -7.51 -12.90 -19.53
C ARG A 360 -7.67 -13.29 -21.01
N GLN A 361 -6.67 -12.94 -21.85
CA GLN A 361 -6.68 -13.37 -23.26
C GLN A 361 -6.69 -14.89 -23.39
N ALA A 362 -5.85 -15.59 -22.63
CA ALA A 362 -5.77 -17.02 -22.65
C ALA A 362 -7.09 -17.68 -22.21
N ASP A 363 -7.68 -17.19 -21.11
CA ASP A 363 -8.97 -17.69 -20.59
C ASP A 363 -10.09 -17.51 -21.62
N ILE A 364 -10.22 -16.35 -22.23
CA ILE A 364 -11.22 -16.08 -23.27
C ILE A 364 -11.05 -17.02 -24.46
N LEU A 365 -9.82 -17.18 -24.94
CA LEU A 365 -9.54 -17.99 -26.11
C LEU A 365 -9.76 -19.48 -25.83
N VAL A 366 -9.30 -19.99 -24.69
CA VAL A 366 -9.43 -21.42 -24.35
C VAL A 366 -10.88 -21.79 -24.06
N SER A 367 -11.62 -20.96 -23.30
CA SER A 367 -13.03 -21.20 -22.99
C SER A 367 -13.92 -21.18 -24.24
N ASN A 368 -13.55 -20.37 -25.26
CA ASN A 368 -14.23 -20.32 -26.55
C ASN A 368 -13.75 -21.39 -27.55
N GLY A 369 -12.95 -22.37 -27.11
CA GLY A 369 -12.45 -23.45 -27.96
C GLY A 369 -11.26 -23.10 -28.86
N ASN A 370 -10.76 -21.88 -28.80
CA ASN A 370 -9.65 -21.36 -29.61
C ASN A 370 -8.27 -21.54 -28.95
N GLY A 371 -8.08 -22.65 -28.24
CA GLY A 371 -6.84 -22.92 -27.51
C GLY A 371 -5.56 -22.99 -28.36
N ALA A 372 -5.66 -23.15 -29.66
CA ALA A 372 -4.51 -23.07 -30.57
C ALA A 372 -4.02 -21.61 -30.73
N GLU A 373 -4.96 -20.68 -30.82
CA GLU A 373 -4.64 -19.25 -30.87
C GLU A 373 -4.07 -18.74 -29.54
N ALA A 374 -4.62 -19.21 -28.41
CA ALA A 374 -4.06 -18.91 -27.09
C ALA A 374 -2.59 -19.35 -26.98
N ALA A 375 -2.29 -20.60 -27.34
CA ALA A 375 -0.94 -21.14 -27.34
C ALA A 375 0.01 -20.34 -28.25
N LYS A 376 -0.46 -19.93 -29.43
CA LYS A 376 0.32 -19.11 -30.36
C LYS A 376 0.65 -17.74 -29.76
N ARG A 377 -0.34 -17.01 -29.23
CA ARG A 377 -0.12 -15.67 -28.62
C ARG A 377 0.82 -15.72 -27.43
N LEU A 378 0.63 -16.71 -26.54
CA LEU A 378 1.51 -16.90 -25.40
C LEU A 378 2.94 -17.28 -25.83
N ALA A 379 3.11 -18.03 -26.94
CA ALA A 379 4.42 -18.34 -27.49
C ALA A 379 5.11 -17.09 -28.09
N GLU A 380 4.36 -16.24 -28.78
CA GLU A 380 4.81 -14.96 -29.29
C GLU A 380 5.21 -14.03 -28.13
N ALA A 381 4.37 -13.92 -27.11
CA ALA A 381 4.67 -13.13 -25.90
C ALA A 381 5.94 -13.62 -25.18
N ARG A 382 6.16 -14.96 -25.07
CA ARG A 382 7.42 -15.51 -24.50
C ARG A 382 8.66 -15.19 -25.33
N ALA A 383 8.51 -15.05 -26.63
CA ALA A 383 9.62 -14.73 -27.53
C ALA A 383 9.97 -13.24 -27.48
N GLU A 384 8.96 -12.38 -27.35
CA GLU A 384 9.10 -10.93 -27.26
C GLU A 384 9.57 -10.50 -25.86
N GLU A 385 9.04 -11.15 -24.81
CA GLU A 385 9.30 -10.82 -23.41
C GLU A 385 9.85 -12.03 -22.62
N PRO A 386 11.13 -12.38 -22.82
CA PRO A 386 11.73 -13.58 -22.20
C PRO A 386 11.74 -13.56 -20.67
N ASP A 387 11.75 -12.38 -20.06
CA ASP A 387 11.74 -12.22 -18.60
C ASP A 387 10.43 -12.71 -17.97
N TYR A 388 9.35 -12.74 -18.73
CA TYR A 388 8.03 -13.27 -18.32
C TYR A 388 7.80 -14.72 -18.75
N ALA A 389 8.78 -15.38 -19.39
CA ALA A 389 8.57 -16.68 -20.03
C ALA A 389 8.00 -17.76 -19.09
N ILE A 390 8.54 -17.85 -17.87
CA ILE A 390 8.07 -18.84 -16.87
C ILE A 390 6.61 -18.58 -16.50
N GLN A 391 6.26 -17.33 -16.17
CA GLN A 391 4.91 -16.94 -15.81
C GLN A 391 3.91 -17.19 -16.95
N LEU A 392 4.32 -16.93 -18.20
CA LEU A 392 3.49 -17.20 -19.37
C LEU A 392 3.28 -18.70 -19.63
N TYR A 393 4.27 -19.55 -19.32
CA TYR A 393 4.08 -21.00 -19.33
C TYR A 393 3.11 -21.46 -18.23
N LEU A 394 3.18 -20.87 -17.04
CA LEU A 394 2.28 -21.15 -15.93
C LEU A 394 0.84 -20.74 -16.28
N ILE A 395 0.65 -19.55 -16.85
CA ILE A 395 -0.65 -19.06 -17.33
C ILE A 395 -1.24 -20.06 -18.34
N GLU A 396 -0.46 -20.47 -19.36
CA GLU A 396 -0.93 -21.41 -20.37
C GLU A 396 -1.35 -22.76 -19.76
N ALA A 397 -0.53 -23.30 -18.86
CA ALA A 397 -0.80 -24.57 -18.21
C ALA A 397 -2.02 -24.50 -17.28
N GLU A 398 -2.16 -23.42 -16.51
CA GLU A 398 -3.27 -23.20 -15.59
C GLU A 398 -4.58 -23.02 -16.34
N THR A 399 -4.61 -22.16 -17.36
CA THR A 399 -5.79 -21.95 -18.20
C THR A 399 -6.27 -23.24 -18.86
N LEU A 400 -5.34 -24.03 -19.40
CA LEU A 400 -5.67 -25.34 -19.98
C LEU A 400 -6.22 -26.31 -18.93
N THR A 401 -5.61 -26.32 -17.75
CA THR A 401 -6.02 -27.21 -16.64
C THR A 401 -7.41 -26.84 -16.09
N SER A 402 -7.71 -25.54 -15.98
CA SER A 402 -9.01 -25.03 -15.53
C SER A 402 -10.13 -25.30 -16.54
N ASN A 403 -9.79 -25.46 -17.81
CA ASN A 403 -10.70 -25.84 -18.89
C ASN A 403 -10.66 -27.36 -19.21
N ASP A 404 -10.23 -28.17 -18.25
CA ASP A 404 -10.21 -29.67 -18.33
C ASP A 404 -9.33 -30.22 -19.45
N GLN A 405 -8.38 -29.44 -19.99
CA GLN A 405 -7.44 -29.85 -21.02
C GLN A 405 -6.11 -30.35 -20.42
N LEU A 406 -6.21 -31.31 -19.50
CA LEU A 406 -5.09 -31.75 -18.66
C LEU A 406 -3.87 -32.24 -19.46
N ASP A 407 -4.10 -32.96 -20.59
CA ASP A 407 -3.01 -33.47 -21.44
C ASP A 407 -2.22 -32.36 -22.13
N ARG A 408 -2.90 -31.29 -22.56
CA ARG A 408 -2.26 -30.15 -23.18
C ARG A 408 -1.47 -29.34 -22.15
N GLY A 409 -2.05 -29.09 -20.97
CA GLY A 409 -1.35 -28.45 -19.85
C GLY A 409 -0.08 -29.22 -19.47
N TRP A 410 -0.16 -30.54 -19.44
CA TRP A 410 0.97 -31.44 -19.22
C TRP A 410 2.09 -31.27 -20.25
N GLN A 411 1.75 -31.18 -21.54
CA GLN A 411 2.72 -30.96 -22.62
C GLN A 411 3.42 -29.57 -22.49
N VAL A 412 2.66 -28.56 -22.16
CA VAL A 412 3.18 -27.20 -21.92
C VAL A 412 4.21 -27.20 -20.80
N LEU A 413 3.88 -27.76 -19.63
CA LEU A 413 4.80 -27.85 -18.49
C LEU A 413 6.04 -28.70 -18.78
N ASN A 414 5.89 -29.79 -19.51
CA ASN A 414 7.06 -30.56 -19.95
C ASN A 414 7.95 -29.79 -20.91
N THR A 415 7.40 -28.94 -21.76
CA THR A 415 8.18 -28.07 -22.66
C THR A 415 8.91 -26.99 -21.87
N ALA A 416 8.21 -26.35 -20.93
CA ALA A 416 8.81 -25.36 -20.05
C ALA A 416 9.97 -25.93 -19.20
N LEU A 417 9.78 -27.12 -18.63
CA LEU A 417 10.79 -27.80 -17.81
C LEU A 417 11.97 -28.37 -18.59
N LYS A 418 11.92 -28.44 -19.94
CA LYS A 418 13.12 -28.68 -20.76
C LYS A 418 14.01 -27.42 -20.82
N GLN A 419 13.43 -26.25 -20.79
CA GLN A 419 14.15 -24.96 -20.81
C GLN A 419 14.56 -24.52 -19.40
N TYR A 420 13.68 -24.75 -18.42
CA TYR A 420 13.83 -24.34 -17.03
C TYR A 420 13.70 -25.55 -16.09
N PRO A 421 14.63 -26.53 -16.13
CA PRO A 421 14.44 -27.84 -15.48
C PRO A 421 14.36 -27.76 -13.96
N ASP A 422 14.83 -26.67 -13.39
CA ASP A 422 15.02 -26.47 -11.97
C ASP A 422 14.05 -25.45 -11.34
N ASP A 423 13.14 -24.89 -12.14
CA ASP A 423 12.19 -23.90 -11.64
C ASP A 423 11.15 -24.55 -10.73
N ALA A 424 11.06 -24.04 -9.49
CA ALA A 424 10.20 -24.57 -8.45
C ALA A 424 8.71 -24.41 -8.78
N ASN A 425 8.32 -23.30 -9.40
CA ASN A 425 6.91 -23.03 -9.73
C ASN A 425 6.42 -23.97 -10.84
N LEU A 426 7.25 -24.18 -11.88
CA LEU A 426 6.92 -25.12 -12.97
C LEU A 426 6.84 -26.56 -12.45
N LEU A 427 7.78 -26.99 -11.60
CA LEU A 427 7.77 -28.31 -10.97
C LEU A 427 6.53 -28.48 -10.08
N TYR A 428 6.21 -27.46 -9.27
CA TYR A 428 5.04 -27.49 -8.39
C TYR A 428 3.73 -27.59 -9.21
N THR A 429 3.57 -26.74 -10.21
CA THR A 429 2.38 -26.75 -11.07
C THR A 429 2.23 -28.09 -11.79
N ARG A 430 3.36 -28.69 -12.27
CA ARG A 430 3.31 -30.01 -12.87
C ARG A 430 2.97 -31.11 -11.85
N ALA A 431 3.45 -31.00 -10.62
CA ALA A 431 3.09 -31.92 -9.55
C ALA A 431 1.58 -31.89 -9.24
N MET A 432 0.98 -30.69 -9.14
CA MET A 432 -0.46 -30.53 -8.93
C MET A 432 -1.28 -31.07 -10.12
N LEU A 433 -0.80 -30.87 -11.34
CA LEU A 433 -1.42 -31.43 -12.51
C LEU A 433 -1.27 -32.96 -12.57
N ALA A 434 -0.12 -33.50 -12.14
CA ALA A 434 0.09 -34.97 -12.03
C ALA A 434 -0.87 -35.59 -11.01
N GLU A 435 -1.15 -34.93 -9.90
CA GLU A 435 -2.15 -35.37 -8.92
C GLU A 435 -3.55 -35.45 -9.55
N LYS A 436 -3.99 -34.40 -10.24
CA LYS A 436 -5.26 -34.37 -10.95
C LYS A 436 -5.37 -35.49 -11.99
N ARG A 437 -4.25 -35.87 -12.61
CA ARG A 437 -4.14 -37.00 -13.56
C ARG A 437 -4.00 -38.36 -12.87
N ASN A 438 -4.00 -38.39 -11.53
CA ASN A 438 -3.76 -39.59 -10.73
C ASN A 438 -2.37 -40.23 -10.92
N ASP A 439 -1.37 -39.43 -11.35
CA ASP A 439 0.04 -39.82 -11.46
C ASP A 439 0.83 -39.38 -10.20
N LEU A 440 0.57 -40.09 -9.10
CA LEU A 440 1.20 -39.80 -7.81
C LEU A 440 2.73 -39.98 -7.85
N ALA A 441 3.25 -40.85 -8.71
CA ALA A 441 4.69 -41.06 -8.83
C ALA A 441 5.42 -39.82 -9.40
N GLN A 442 4.84 -39.22 -10.43
CA GLN A 442 5.41 -38.00 -11.00
C GLN A 442 5.24 -36.80 -10.06
N MET A 443 4.09 -36.69 -9.40
CA MET A 443 3.84 -35.66 -8.37
C MET A 443 4.90 -35.71 -7.28
N GLU A 444 5.11 -36.87 -6.67
CA GLU A 444 6.12 -37.08 -5.64
C GLU A 444 7.54 -36.75 -6.15
N LYS A 445 7.88 -37.15 -7.37
CA LYS A 445 9.18 -36.86 -8.00
C LYS A 445 9.44 -35.36 -8.11
N ASP A 446 8.46 -34.60 -8.56
CA ASP A 446 8.61 -33.17 -8.77
C ASP A 446 8.71 -32.43 -7.44
N LEU A 447 7.84 -32.73 -6.47
CA LEU A 447 7.89 -32.11 -5.13
C LEU A 447 9.19 -32.44 -4.38
N ARG A 448 9.69 -33.69 -4.49
CA ARG A 448 11.00 -34.04 -3.92
C ARG A 448 12.15 -33.31 -4.60
N SER A 449 12.05 -33.02 -5.90
CA SER A 449 13.04 -32.22 -6.61
C SER A 449 13.11 -30.80 -6.05
N ILE A 450 11.95 -30.20 -5.74
CA ILE A 450 11.87 -28.88 -5.10
C ILE A 450 12.49 -28.97 -3.69
N ILE A 451 12.01 -29.88 -2.84
CA ILE A 451 12.46 -30.03 -1.44
C ILE A 451 13.98 -30.28 -1.34
N LYS A 452 14.56 -31.01 -2.30
CA LYS A 452 16.01 -31.25 -2.34
C LYS A 452 16.82 -29.97 -2.53
N ARG A 453 16.34 -29.00 -3.29
CA ARG A 453 17.01 -27.72 -3.60
C ARG A 453 16.65 -26.65 -2.58
N GLU A 454 15.40 -26.63 -2.21
CA GLU A 454 14.79 -25.68 -1.29
C GLU A 454 14.24 -26.44 -0.07
N PRO A 455 15.08 -26.87 0.88
CA PRO A 455 14.65 -27.70 1.99
C PRO A 455 13.66 -26.99 2.95
N GLU A 456 13.53 -25.66 2.81
CA GLU A 456 12.61 -24.80 3.59
C GLU A 456 11.40 -24.35 2.75
N ASN A 457 11.14 -24.96 1.61
CA ASN A 457 9.94 -24.68 0.83
C ASN A 457 8.71 -25.32 1.50
N ALA A 458 8.04 -24.53 2.36
CA ALA A 458 6.88 -24.99 3.13
C ALA A 458 5.76 -25.52 2.24
N MET A 459 5.52 -24.89 1.09
CA MET A 459 4.47 -25.25 0.15
C MET A 459 4.72 -26.65 -0.44
N ALA A 460 5.93 -26.94 -0.89
CA ALA A 460 6.28 -28.25 -1.45
C ALA A 460 6.27 -29.37 -0.38
N LEU A 461 6.76 -29.04 0.83
CA LEU A 461 6.71 -29.96 1.98
C LEU A 461 5.27 -30.30 2.35
N ASN A 462 4.40 -29.30 2.44
CA ASN A 462 3.00 -29.45 2.78
C ASN A 462 2.25 -30.25 1.72
N ALA A 463 2.40 -29.89 0.44
CA ALA A 463 1.73 -30.58 -0.67
C ALA A 463 2.10 -32.06 -0.74
N LEU A 464 3.40 -32.40 -0.60
CA LEU A 464 3.84 -33.79 -0.56
C LEU A 464 3.26 -34.50 0.66
N GLY A 465 3.38 -33.92 1.84
CA GLY A 465 2.88 -34.50 3.08
C GLY A 465 1.37 -34.74 3.07
N TYR A 466 0.59 -33.74 2.61
CA TYR A 466 -0.85 -33.87 2.48
C TYR A 466 -1.22 -35.04 1.55
N THR A 467 -0.68 -35.06 0.33
CA THR A 467 -0.99 -36.12 -0.62
C THR A 467 -0.57 -37.52 -0.13
N LEU A 468 0.59 -37.63 0.52
CA LEU A 468 1.00 -38.89 1.13
C LEU A 468 0.02 -39.34 2.24
N SER A 469 -0.52 -38.43 3.02
CA SER A 469 -1.49 -38.76 4.09
C SER A 469 -2.87 -39.06 3.55
N ASP A 470 -3.28 -38.44 2.47
CA ASP A 470 -4.60 -38.63 1.87
C ASP A 470 -4.65 -39.84 0.96
N ARG A 471 -3.68 -40.00 0.06
CA ARG A 471 -3.70 -40.97 -1.04
C ARG A 471 -2.88 -42.23 -0.78
N THR A 472 -2.16 -42.32 0.35
CA THR A 472 -1.31 -43.49 0.71
C THR A 472 -1.45 -43.84 2.19
N THR A 473 -0.68 -44.84 2.61
CA THR A 473 -0.55 -45.22 4.04
C THR A 473 0.76 -44.75 4.68
N ARG A 474 1.49 -43.85 4.05
CA ARG A 474 2.80 -43.35 4.49
C ARG A 474 2.67 -42.22 5.52
N TYR A 475 1.83 -42.41 6.53
CA TYR A 475 1.44 -41.38 7.48
C TYR A 475 2.60 -40.81 8.30
N ALA A 476 3.58 -41.65 8.68
CA ALA A 476 4.73 -41.19 9.46
C ALA A 476 5.59 -40.18 8.66
N GLU A 477 5.89 -40.50 7.42
CA GLU A 477 6.63 -39.61 6.51
C GLU A 477 5.82 -38.36 6.19
N ALA A 478 4.53 -38.50 5.91
CA ALA A 478 3.62 -37.38 5.68
C ALA A 478 3.67 -36.39 6.86
N ARG A 479 3.59 -36.90 8.07
CA ARG A 479 3.65 -36.10 9.29
C ARG A 479 4.97 -35.34 9.41
N GLU A 480 6.13 -36.00 9.19
CA GLU A 480 7.44 -35.34 9.24
C GLU A 480 7.54 -34.17 8.27
N LEU A 481 7.04 -34.34 7.05
CA LEU A 481 7.01 -33.29 6.03
C LEU A 481 6.13 -32.11 6.44
N ILE A 482 4.90 -32.38 6.92
CA ILE A 482 3.94 -31.35 7.32
C ILE A 482 4.42 -30.65 8.61
N GLU A 483 4.99 -31.37 9.59
CA GLU A 483 5.56 -30.75 10.78
C GLU A 483 6.71 -29.82 10.43
N LYS A 484 7.54 -30.18 9.45
CA LYS A 484 8.58 -29.29 8.94
C LYS A 484 7.98 -28.05 8.25
N ALA A 485 6.95 -28.20 7.43
CA ALA A 485 6.22 -27.09 6.83
C ALA A 485 5.65 -26.15 7.91
N HIS A 486 5.10 -26.71 9.00
CA HIS A 486 4.55 -25.97 10.12
C HIS A 486 5.62 -25.20 10.92
N GLN A 487 6.83 -25.74 11.06
CA GLN A 487 7.93 -24.99 11.68
C GLN A 487 8.32 -23.74 10.88
N ILE A 488 8.20 -23.80 9.55
CA ILE A 488 8.51 -22.71 8.64
C ILE A 488 7.35 -21.70 8.59
N SER A 489 6.12 -22.19 8.48
CA SER A 489 4.90 -21.41 8.35
C SER A 489 3.84 -21.85 9.38
N PRO A 490 4.00 -21.47 10.67
CA PRO A 490 3.16 -21.99 11.75
C PRO A 490 1.70 -21.52 11.69
N ASP A 491 1.46 -20.42 11.00
CA ASP A 491 0.16 -19.78 10.91
C ASP A 491 -0.58 -20.01 9.58
N ASP A 492 0.02 -20.80 8.67
CA ASP A 492 -0.57 -21.11 7.37
C ASP A 492 -1.77 -22.05 7.53
N PRO A 493 -3.00 -21.64 7.11
CA PRO A 493 -4.20 -22.45 7.25
C PRO A 493 -4.13 -23.80 6.51
N ALA A 494 -3.48 -23.86 5.35
CA ALA A 494 -3.33 -25.10 4.57
C ALA A 494 -2.39 -26.10 5.27
N VAL A 495 -1.35 -25.60 5.94
CA VAL A 495 -0.45 -26.42 6.75
C VAL A 495 -1.15 -26.94 8.01
N LEU A 496 -1.95 -26.08 8.66
CA LEU A 496 -2.75 -26.47 9.82
C LEU A 496 -3.82 -27.53 9.45
N ASP A 497 -4.48 -27.37 8.31
CA ASP A 497 -5.42 -28.37 7.79
C ASP A 497 -4.72 -29.70 7.53
N SER A 498 -3.58 -29.68 6.86
CA SER A 498 -2.78 -30.89 6.58
C SER A 498 -2.31 -31.58 7.87
N LEU A 499 -1.91 -30.81 8.92
CA LEU A 499 -1.60 -31.36 10.24
C LEU A 499 -2.82 -32.02 10.89
N GLY A 500 -3.97 -31.37 10.77
CA GLY A 500 -5.24 -31.93 11.22
C GLY A 500 -5.55 -33.24 10.50
N TRP A 501 -5.44 -33.24 9.17
CA TRP A 501 -5.74 -34.40 8.35
C TRP A 501 -4.81 -35.59 8.63
N VAL A 502 -3.49 -35.38 8.67
CA VAL A 502 -2.55 -36.48 8.96
C VAL A 502 -2.75 -37.06 10.36
N ASN A 503 -3.06 -36.23 11.37
CA ASN A 503 -3.39 -36.69 12.70
C ASN A 503 -4.68 -37.53 12.70
N TYR A 504 -5.70 -37.13 11.95
CA TYR A 504 -6.90 -37.94 11.76
C TYR A 504 -6.60 -39.31 11.14
N ARG A 505 -5.80 -39.35 10.08
CA ARG A 505 -5.40 -40.61 9.41
C ARG A 505 -4.56 -41.52 10.31
N MET A 506 -3.87 -40.95 11.30
CA MET A 506 -3.13 -41.69 12.34
C MET A 506 -3.99 -42.08 13.56
N GLY A 507 -5.27 -41.67 13.61
CA GLY A 507 -6.16 -41.94 14.74
C GLY A 507 -6.07 -40.97 15.91
N ASN A 508 -5.30 -39.88 15.80
CA ASN A 508 -5.11 -38.86 16.83
C ASN A 508 -6.22 -37.80 16.76
N LEU A 509 -7.47 -38.18 17.05
CA LEU A 509 -8.66 -37.36 16.81
C LEU A 509 -8.63 -36.00 17.54
N ASP A 510 -8.11 -35.93 18.77
CA ASP A 510 -8.06 -34.66 19.54
C ASP A 510 -7.05 -33.66 18.95
N ALA A 511 -5.92 -34.16 18.47
CA ALA A 511 -4.94 -33.31 17.78
C ALA A 511 -5.48 -32.84 16.42
N ALA A 512 -6.14 -33.73 15.69
CA ALA A 512 -6.79 -33.44 14.41
C ALA A 512 -7.81 -32.30 14.57
N GLU A 513 -8.75 -32.43 15.51
CA GLU A 513 -9.76 -31.40 15.77
C GLU A 513 -9.12 -30.05 16.11
N ARG A 514 -8.12 -30.04 16.98
CA ARG A 514 -7.44 -28.81 17.41
C ARG A 514 -6.85 -28.04 16.23
N TYR A 515 -6.10 -28.72 15.36
CA TYR A 515 -5.48 -28.08 14.19
C TYR A 515 -6.52 -27.64 13.14
N LEU A 516 -7.53 -28.45 12.88
CA LEU A 516 -8.59 -28.09 11.91
C LEU A 516 -9.45 -26.92 12.40
N ARG A 517 -9.72 -26.79 13.68
CA ARG A 517 -10.38 -25.60 14.24
C ARG A 517 -9.53 -24.34 14.07
N GLN A 518 -8.22 -24.42 14.30
CA GLN A 518 -7.31 -23.30 14.06
C GLN A 518 -7.26 -22.91 12.57
N ALA A 519 -7.21 -23.91 11.69
CA ALA A 519 -7.26 -23.65 10.25
C ALA A 519 -8.55 -22.94 9.84
N LEU A 520 -9.70 -23.46 10.28
CA LEU A 520 -11.02 -22.91 9.96
C LEU A 520 -11.27 -21.51 10.54
N GLU A 521 -10.70 -21.21 11.71
CA GLU A 521 -10.77 -19.88 12.32
C GLU A 521 -10.00 -18.84 11.50
N ARG A 522 -8.82 -19.20 10.97
CA ARG A 522 -7.98 -18.31 10.17
C ARG A 522 -8.49 -18.13 8.75
N PHE A 523 -8.95 -19.20 8.15
CA PHE A 523 -9.48 -19.21 6.80
C PHE A 523 -10.72 -20.12 6.73
N PRO A 524 -11.93 -19.54 6.73
CA PRO A 524 -13.19 -20.29 6.63
C PRO A 524 -13.36 -20.89 5.23
N ASP A 525 -12.78 -22.08 5.04
CA ASP A 525 -12.78 -22.82 3.77
C ASP A 525 -13.65 -24.07 3.87
N HIS A 526 -14.29 -24.47 2.75
CA HIS A 526 -15.19 -25.60 2.69
C HIS A 526 -14.50 -26.98 2.77
N GLU A 527 -13.23 -27.09 2.32
CA GLU A 527 -12.45 -28.31 2.44
C GLU A 527 -12.02 -28.53 3.89
N VAL A 528 -11.52 -27.47 4.54
CA VAL A 528 -11.20 -27.50 5.97
C VAL A 528 -12.43 -27.85 6.81
N ALA A 529 -13.60 -27.30 6.46
CA ALA A 529 -14.87 -27.63 7.11
C ALA A 529 -15.29 -29.09 6.88
N ALA A 530 -15.02 -29.63 5.69
CA ALA A 530 -15.27 -31.04 5.40
C ALA A 530 -14.40 -31.94 6.29
N HIS A 531 -13.09 -31.65 6.38
CA HIS A 531 -12.15 -32.38 7.23
C HIS A 531 -12.52 -32.30 8.72
N LEU A 532 -12.80 -31.09 9.24
CA LEU A 532 -13.21 -30.92 10.64
C LEU A 532 -14.50 -31.68 10.96
N GLY A 533 -15.50 -31.57 10.09
CA GLY A 533 -16.75 -32.31 10.26
C GLY A 533 -16.57 -33.83 10.25
N GLU A 534 -15.67 -34.34 9.39
CA GLU A 534 -15.33 -35.78 9.36
C GLU A 534 -14.65 -36.25 10.66
N VAL A 535 -13.71 -35.46 11.21
CA VAL A 535 -13.06 -35.75 12.50
C VAL A 535 -14.08 -35.74 13.63
N LEU A 536 -14.96 -34.74 13.70
CA LEU A 536 -16.02 -34.65 14.70
C LEU A 536 -17.01 -35.84 14.59
N TRP A 537 -17.33 -36.24 13.37
CA TRP A 537 -18.16 -37.41 13.11
C TRP A 537 -17.49 -38.69 13.63
N ALA A 538 -16.20 -38.87 13.39
CA ALA A 538 -15.42 -40.02 13.88
C ALA A 538 -15.30 -40.02 15.42
N LYS A 539 -15.30 -38.85 16.06
CA LYS A 539 -15.35 -38.72 17.53
C LYS A 539 -16.74 -39.03 18.12
N GLY A 540 -17.78 -39.18 17.30
CA GLY A 540 -19.17 -39.34 17.73
C GLY A 540 -19.91 -38.03 17.97
N GLU A 541 -19.30 -36.88 17.69
CA GLU A 541 -19.85 -35.52 17.87
C GLU A 541 -20.71 -35.10 16.66
N GLN A 542 -21.65 -35.98 16.25
CA GLN A 542 -22.41 -35.84 15.01
C GLN A 542 -23.20 -34.54 14.90
N ARG A 543 -23.70 -34.00 16.03
CA ARG A 543 -24.44 -32.73 16.02
C ARG A 543 -23.53 -31.56 15.65
N GLU A 544 -22.34 -31.55 16.17
CA GLU A 544 -21.35 -30.50 15.89
C GLU A 544 -20.81 -30.61 14.47
N ALA A 545 -20.52 -31.81 13.99
CA ALA A 545 -20.15 -32.08 12.60
C ALA A 545 -21.18 -31.48 11.64
N ARG A 546 -22.47 -31.75 11.86
CA ARG A 546 -23.56 -31.20 11.03
C ARG A 546 -23.62 -29.69 11.04
N LYS A 547 -23.37 -29.02 12.19
CA LYS A 547 -23.31 -27.56 12.25
C LYS A 547 -22.16 -26.97 11.44
N VAL A 548 -20.97 -27.59 11.52
CA VAL A 548 -19.80 -27.14 10.75
C VAL A 548 -20.09 -27.24 9.25
N TRP A 549 -20.59 -28.40 8.79
CA TRP A 549 -20.95 -28.60 7.39
C TRP A 549 -22.09 -27.68 6.92
N ALA A 550 -23.12 -27.44 7.74
CA ALA A 550 -24.24 -26.54 7.41
C ALA A 550 -23.73 -25.13 7.15
N LYS A 551 -22.91 -24.61 8.06
CA LYS A 551 -22.32 -23.26 7.93
C LYS A 551 -21.47 -23.13 6.65
N ALA A 552 -20.70 -24.15 6.33
CA ALA A 552 -19.88 -24.14 5.12
C ALA A 552 -20.71 -24.25 3.84
N LEU A 553 -21.80 -25.05 3.83
CA LEU A 553 -22.74 -25.13 2.71
C LEU A 553 -23.58 -23.84 2.52
N GLU A 554 -23.84 -23.06 3.58
CA GLU A 554 -24.46 -21.73 3.45
C GLU A 554 -23.54 -20.79 2.64
N GLN A 555 -22.24 -20.88 2.84
CA GLN A 555 -21.26 -20.06 2.15
C GLN A 555 -20.94 -20.57 0.73
N GLN A 556 -20.87 -21.90 0.56
CA GLN A 556 -20.57 -22.55 -0.71
C GLN A 556 -21.53 -23.73 -0.97
N PRO A 557 -22.74 -23.46 -1.46
CA PRO A 557 -23.77 -24.50 -1.67
C PRO A 557 -23.37 -25.61 -2.66
N ASP A 558 -22.50 -25.30 -3.61
CA ASP A 558 -22.11 -26.22 -4.69
C ASP A 558 -20.79 -26.97 -4.40
N SER A 559 -20.30 -26.94 -3.15
CA SER A 559 -19.09 -27.66 -2.77
C SER A 559 -19.22 -29.17 -2.99
N THR A 560 -18.48 -29.67 -3.96
CA THR A 560 -18.42 -31.14 -4.27
C THR A 560 -17.74 -31.90 -3.14
N VAL A 561 -16.75 -31.32 -2.47
CA VAL A 561 -16.02 -31.95 -1.35
C VAL A 561 -16.95 -32.16 -0.16
N LEU A 562 -17.71 -31.14 0.24
CA LEU A 562 -18.68 -31.27 1.32
C LEU A 562 -19.77 -32.29 0.98
N ARG A 563 -20.35 -32.22 -0.20
CA ARG A 563 -21.40 -33.18 -0.65
C ARG A 563 -20.90 -34.63 -0.69
N SER A 564 -19.70 -34.87 -1.20
CA SER A 564 -19.10 -36.20 -1.22
C SER A 564 -18.82 -36.73 0.19
N THR A 565 -18.31 -35.88 1.08
CA THR A 565 -18.07 -36.22 2.49
C THR A 565 -19.38 -36.55 3.21
N LEU A 566 -20.42 -35.73 3.04
CA LEU A 566 -21.75 -36.00 3.57
C LEU A 566 -22.33 -37.33 3.04
N ARG A 567 -22.30 -37.53 1.73
CA ARG A 567 -22.79 -38.79 1.14
C ARG A 567 -22.07 -40.01 1.71
N ARG A 568 -20.75 -39.94 1.88
CA ARG A 568 -19.94 -41.04 2.42
C ARG A 568 -20.24 -41.34 3.89
N LEU A 569 -20.46 -40.33 4.71
CA LEU A 569 -20.62 -40.48 6.16
C LEU A 569 -22.07 -40.58 6.64
N THR A 570 -22.99 -39.92 5.96
CA THR A 570 -24.41 -39.88 6.35
C THR A 570 -25.37 -40.61 5.43
N GLY A 571 -24.90 -41.00 4.23
CA GLY A 571 -25.74 -41.60 3.17
C GLY A 571 -26.55 -40.54 2.37
N SER A 572 -26.42 -39.24 2.66
CA SER A 572 -27.13 -38.17 1.97
C SER A 572 -26.18 -37.03 1.60
N GLU A 573 -26.43 -36.31 0.52
CA GLU A 573 -25.71 -35.09 0.14
C GLU A 573 -26.24 -33.82 0.84
N THR A 574 -27.34 -33.98 1.58
CA THR A 574 -28.00 -32.90 2.34
C THR A 574 -28.00 -33.24 3.83
N LEU A 575 -28.01 -32.20 4.68
CA LEU A 575 -27.99 -32.28 6.15
C LEU A 575 -29.37 -32.52 6.74
#